data_34d2aa54059da420a688246f017f0e9a
#
_entry.id   34d2aa54059da420a688246f017f0e9a
#
_cell.length_a   1.000
_cell.length_b   1.000
_cell.length_c   1.000
_cell.angle_alpha   90.00
_cell.angle_beta   90.00
_cell.angle_gamma   90.00
#
_symmetry.space_group_name_H-M   'P 1'
#
loop_
_entity.id
_entity.type
_entity.pdbx_description
1 polymer ?
#
loop_
_entity_poly.entity_id
_entity_poly.type
_entity_poly.pdbx_seq_one_letter_code
_entity_poly.pdbx_strand_id
1 'polypeptide(L)'
;MRAFAFPCGDCYRSAAGTFRTARTTTLTISAAEEKIGNLTMKRLNSSSFRKVLVALSIIAIVAASSSLAQQSQPRTQEYWGQQFQTNRKPVAQQHPFRPGLNASERLRHWNEIAIDASGLDHTPNQPGDTYVFGHQLGPGRASRAMAIVHIAIFEALNAIEGKYESYVGLDTVDKHASMECAIAQAAHDTLCEMFPSQSPSFNQLLTEDLNDVADSEAKAKGIEVGQSAAAAILALRNNDGSETPEPRIGIDWITSNDVGRWRQDPISLLPVALGAHWGEVTPFVLRSSSQFRTPPPPALSSVAYATAYDEVKALGGDGIVTPTSRTNEQTTIGIFWAYDGTPSLCAPPRLYNQITMRIADERHTHDVVELARLLALVNVAMADSGIAIWESKFYYDFWRPITGIRESDPGTGPTGTGDGNDLTAGDVTFSPLGAPASNLNGPNFTPPFPAYPSGHAGFGGALFQILRRFYGKDRIPFTFISDEFNGVTEDNHGNTRPLIERHFSSLSEAEEENGQSRIYLGIHWSFDKTEGIRLGNRVADFVFDHAFRKRR
;
A
#
# COMPACT_ATOMS: atom_id res chain seq x y z
N MET A 1 59.31 -13.10 -29.05
CA MET A 1 59.78 -12.65 -30.41
C MET A 1 58.59 -12.14 -31.18
N ARG A 2 58.76 -10.93 -31.68
CA ARG A 2 57.91 -10.12 -32.57
C ARG A 2 56.71 -9.41 -31.97
N ALA A 3 57.02 -8.18 -31.60
CA ALA A 3 56.15 -7.00 -31.60
C ALA A 3 55.80 -6.57 -33.03
N PHE A 4 54.64 -5.96 -33.24
CA PHE A 4 54.51 -4.89 -34.23
C PHE A 4 53.59 -3.80 -33.74
N ALA A 5 54.03 -2.59 -33.95
CA ALA A 5 53.59 -1.31 -33.45
C ALA A 5 52.56 -0.64 -34.35
N PHE A 6 51.93 0.40 -33.76
CA PHE A 6 51.07 1.42 -34.38
C PHE A 6 51.63 2.09 -35.64
N PRO A 7 50.78 2.76 -36.45
CA PRO A 7 50.92 4.22 -36.42
C PRO A 7 49.61 5.03 -36.32
N CYS A 8 49.83 6.22 -35.79
CA CYS A 8 49.05 7.42 -35.67
C CYS A 8 48.84 8.12 -37.04
N GLY A 9 47.78 8.91 -37.20
CA GLY A 9 47.67 9.83 -38.35
C GLY A 9 46.35 10.63 -38.32
N ASP A 10 46.47 11.89 -37.95
CA ASP A 10 45.46 12.96 -37.98
C ASP A 10 44.79 13.14 -39.34
N CYS A 11 43.53 13.61 -39.35
CA CYS A 11 43.07 14.75 -40.17
C CYS A 11 41.75 15.33 -39.73
N TYR A 12 41.80 16.58 -39.36
CA TYR A 12 40.69 17.55 -39.21
C TYR A 12 39.88 17.71 -40.50
N ARG A 13 38.54 17.86 -40.40
CA ARG A 13 37.77 18.96 -41.01
C ARG A 13 36.29 18.98 -40.55
N SER A 14 35.97 20.06 -39.96
CA SER A 14 34.77 20.91 -39.84
C SER A 14 33.56 20.57 -40.74
N ALA A 15 32.40 20.43 -40.14
CA ALA A 15 31.13 20.84 -40.74
C ALA A 15 30.24 21.48 -39.63
N ALA A 16 30.06 22.77 -39.77
CA ALA A 16 29.13 23.57 -38.95
C ALA A 16 27.70 23.24 -39.37
N GLY A 17 26.89 22.77 -38.44
CA GLY A 17 25.45 22.59 -38.56
C GLY A 17 24.75 23.41 -37.49
N THR A 18 24.02 24.39 -37.96
CA THR A 18 23.26 25.42 -37.28
C THR A 18 22.37 24.93 -36.13
N PHE A 19 22.66 25.37 -34.91
CA PHE A 19 21.76 25.34 -33.79
C PHE A 19 20.61 26.36 -33.98
N ARG A 20 19.38 25.90 -34.15
CA ARG A 20 18.19 26.73 -33.99
C ARG A 20 17.88 26.79 -32.49
N THR A 21 18.14 27.91 -31.90
CA THR A 21 17.69 28.33 -30.56
C THR A 21 16.17 28.35 -30.49
N ALA A 22 15.59 27.52 -29.63
CA ALA A 22 14.19 27.66 -29.20
C ALA A 22 14.07 28.95 -28.39
N ARG A 23 13.26 29.90 -28.87
CA ARG A 23 12.92 31.12 -28.17
C ARG A 23 12.05 30.79 -26.97
N THR A 24 12.56 31.03 -25.79
CA THR A 24 11.80 31.15 -24.54
C THR A 24 10.87 32.35 -24.67
N THR A 25 9.57 32.11 -24.72
CA THR A 25 8.58 33.16 -24.70
C THR A 25 8.36 33.59 -23.25
N THR A 26 9.10 34.57 -22.81
CA THR A 26 8.80 35.30 -21.56
C THR A 26 7.60 36.18 -21.83
N LEU A 27 6.42 35.80 -21.37
CA LEU A 27 5.24 36.64 -21.33
C LEU A 27 5.45 37.68 -20.22
N THR A 28 5.77 38.90 -20.63
CA THR A 28 5.83 40.07 -19.75
C THR A 28 4.41 40.43 -19.27
N ILE A 29 4.20 40.33 -17.96
CA ILE A 29 3.03 40.88 -17.23
C ILE A 29 3.21 42.41 -17.19
N SER A 30 2.99 43.08 -18.29
CA SER A 30 3.14 44.55 -18.37
C SER A 30 1.95 45.25 -19.03
N ALA A 31 0.88 44.55 -19.39
CA ALA A 31 -0.28 45.14 -20.06
C ALA A 31 -1.59 45.06 -19.25
N ALA A 32 -1.55 44.57 -18.01
CA ALA A 32 -2.74 44.46 -17.15
C ALA A 32 -2.86 45.61 -16.12
N GLU A 33 -1.80 46.37 -15.88
CA GLU A 33 -1.83 47.45 -14.86
C GLU A 33 -2.41 48.79 -15.35
N GLU A 34 -2.53 49.01 -16.65
CA GLU A 34 -2.97 50.32 -17.19
C GLU A 34 -4.50 50.41 -17.45
N LYS A 35 -5.29 49.36 -17.20
CA LYS A 35 -6.76 49.39 -17.38
C LYS A 35 -7.58 49.32 -16.09
N ILE A 36 -6.98 49.33 -14.92
CA ILE A 36 -7.69 49.28 -13.62
C ILE A 36 -7.77 50.67 -12.95
N GLY A 37 -7.24 51.71 -13.60
CA GLY A 37 -7.14 53.06 -13.04
C GLY A 37 -8.41 53.94 -13.05
N ASN A 38 -9.55 53.47 -13.58
CA ASN A 38 -10.74 54.34 -13.68
C ASN A 38 -12.06 53.59 -13.44
N LEU A 39 -12.19 52.93 -12.29
CA LEU A 39 -13.49 52.52 -11.78
C LEU A 39 -13.71 53.15 -10.41
N THR A 40 -14.55 54.19 -10.41
CA THR A 40 -15.04 54.93 -9.24
C THR A 40 -15.45 53.98 -8.12
N MET A 41 -14.77 54.05 -6.97
CA MET A 41 -15.10 53.37 -5.72
C MET A 41 -16.49 53.76 -5.22
N LYS A 42 -17.51 52.98 -5.54
CA LYS A 42 -18.73 52.92 -4.74
C LYS A 42 -18.43 52.00 -3.53
N ARG A 43 -18.65 52.55 -2.34
CA ARG A 43 -18.48 51.87 -1.04
C ARG A 43 -19.18 50.51 -1.05
N LEU A 44 -18.43 49.42 -1.15
CA LEU A 44 -18.89 48.07 -0.88
C LEU A 44 -18.72 47.78 0.63
N ASN A 45 -19.75 47.27 1.25
CA ASN A 45 -19.81 46.92 2.68
C ASN A 45 -18.71 45.93 3.04
N SER A 46 -18.03 46.14 4.18
CA SER A 46 -16.84 45.37 4.62
C SER A 46 -17.06 43.83 4.70
N SER A 47 -18.29 43.36 4.83
CA SER A 47 -18.62 41.92 4.87
C SER A 47 -18.56 41.27 3.49
N SER A 48 -18.91 42.00 2.42
CA SER A 48 -18.87 41.48 1.04
C SER A 48 -17.43 41.40 0.50
N PHE A 49 -16.55 42.30 0.93
CA PHE A 49 -15.14 42.30 0.55
C PHE A 49 -14.39 41.12 1.18
N ARG A 50 -14.71 40.77 2.45
CA ARG A 50 -14.16 39.58 3.11
C ARG A 50 -14.62 38.26 2.45
N LYS A 51 -15.88 38.17 2.02
CA LYS A 51 -16.40 36.97 1.32
C LYS A 51 -15.77 36.76 -0.06
N VAL A 52 -15.51 37.85 -0.80
CA VAL A 52 -14.83 37.77 -2.11
C VAL A 52 -13.34 37.44 -1.96
N LEU A 53 -12.66 37.97 -0.94
CA LEU A 53 -11.27 37.64 -0.65
C LEU A 53 -11.12 36.15 -0.18
N VAL A 54 -12.03 35.68 0.63
CA VAL A 54 -12.05 34.27 1.06
C VAL A 54 -12.34 33.33 -0.13
N ALA A 55 -13.29 33.66 -1.00
CA ALA A 55 -13.60 32.90 -2.21
C ALA A 55 -12.42 32.88 -3.21
N LEU A 56 -11.74 34.02 -3.39
CA LEU A 56 -10.55 34.11 -4.25
C LEU A 56 -9.35 33.40 -3.65
N SER A 57 -9.20 33.37 -2.33
CA SER A 57 -8.15 32.60 -1.64
C SER A 57 -8.42 31.10 -1.74
N ILE A 58 -9.66 30.65 -1.62
CA ILE A 58 -10.05 29.24 -1.78
C ILE A 58 -9.83 28.80 -3.23
N ILE A 59 -10.19 29.61 -4.23
CA ILE A 59 -9.95 29.29 -5.65
C ILE A 59 -8.44 29.28 -5.97
N ALA A 60 -7.65 30.16 -5.38
CA ALA A 60 -6.20 30.17 -5.56
C ALA A 60 -5.51 28.97 -4.87
N ILE A 61 -6.02 28.53 -3.71
CA ILE A 61 -5.52 27.34 -2.99
C ILE A 61 -5.90 26.07 -3.74
N VAL A 62 -7.13 25.98 -4.27
CA VAL A 62 -7.57 24.83 -5.09
C VAL A 62 -6.83 24.78 -6.43
N ALA A 63 -6.53 25.94 -7.06
CA ALA A 63 -5.74 25.99 -8.29
C ALA A 63 -4.24 25.72 -8.06
N ALA A 64 -3.69 26.07 -6.89
CA ALA A 64 -2.31 25.79 -6.53
C ALA A 64 -2.11 24.31 -6.11
N SER A 65 -3.09 23.70 -5.45
CA SER A 65 -3.04 22.27 -5.10
C SER A 65 -3.18 21.36 -6.34
N SER A 66 -3.95 21.77 -7.35
CA SER A 66 -4.07 21.00 -8.60
C SER A 66 -2.83 21.09 -9.51
N SER A 67 -1.96 22.08 -9.34
CA SER A 67 -0.73 22.20 -10.14
C SER A 67 0.50 21.51 -9.53
N LEU A 68 0.47 21.15 -8.25
CA LEU A 68 1.54 20.40 -7.58
C LEU A 68 1.34 18.87 -7.62
N ALA A 69 0.15 18.39 -7.96
CA ALA A 69 -0.19 16.98 -8.00
C ALA A 69 0.06 16.29 -9.36
N GLN A 70 0.70 16.97 -10.31
CA GLN A 70 1.12 16.34 -11.56
C GLN A 70 2.52 15.73 -11.41
N GLN A 71 2.71 14.90 -10.37
CA GLN A 71 3.80 13.92 -10.37
C GLN A 71 3.52 12.94 -11.50
N SER A 72 4.50 12.73 -12.36
CA SER A 72 4.44 11.74 -13.44
C SER A 72 4.16 10.37 -12.83
N GLN A 73 2.91 9.90 -12.95
CA GLN A 73 2.52 8.57 -12.49
C GLN A 73 3.41 7.51 -13.16
N PRO A 74 3.92 6.53 -12.43
CA PRO A 74 4.72 5.48 -13.02
C PRO A 74 3.86 4.77 -14.07
N ARG A 75 4.36 4.72 -15.31
CA ARG A 75 3.74 3.89 -16.33
C ARG A 75 3.84 2.44 -15.89
N THR A 76 2.90 1.61 -16.32
CA THR A 76 2.91 0.16 -15.99
C THR A 76 4.29 -0.47 -16.17
N GLN A 77 4.99 -0.15 -17.25
CA GLN A 77 6.35 -0.66 -17.53
C GLN A 77 7.42 -0.12 -16.58
N GLU A 78 7.25 1.08 -16.01
CA GLU A 78 8.17 1.65 -15.03
C GLU A 78 8.06 0.96 -13.67
N TYR A 79 6.89 0.38 -13.36
CA TYR A 79 6.64 -0.35 -12.13
C TYR A 79 6.82 -1.86 -12.29
N TRP A 80 6.16 -2.48 -13.30
CA TRP A 80 6.18 -3.92 -13.51
C TRP A 80 7.34 -4.40 -14.39
N GLY A 81 7.97 -3.51 -15.18
CA GLY A 81 9.00 -3.88 -16.16
C GLY A 81 8.42 -4.48 -17.44
N GLN A 82 9.33 -4.86 -18.36
CA GLN A 82 8.96 -5.31 -19.71
C GLN A 82 8.42 -6.75 -19.77
N GLN A 83 8.64 -7.54 -18.72
CA GLN A 83 8.23 -8.95 -18.68
C GLN A 83 6.75 -9.14 -18.35
N PHE A 84 6.10 -8.10 -17.80
CA PHE A 84 4.71 -8.16 -17.41
C PHE A 84 3.82 -7.43 -18.40
N GLN A 85 2.74 -8.08 -18.77
CA GLN A 85 1.74 -7.53 -19.69
C GLN A 85 0.34 -7.74 -19.12
N THR A 86 -0.52 -6.76 -19.32
CA THR A 86 -1.94 -6.87 -18.99
C THR A 86 -2.72 -6.91 -20.29
N ASN A 87 -3.28 -8.05 -20.62
CA ASN A 87 -4.16 -8.20 -21.79
C ASN A 87 -5.64 -8.12 -21.39
N ARG A 88 -5.96 -7.77 -20.15
CA ARG A 88 -7.29 -7.89 -19.57
C ARG A 88 -7.85 -6.56 -19.17
N LYS A 89 -9.14 -6.40 -19.47
CA LYS A 89 -9.90 -5.33 -18.84
C LYS A 89 -10.06 -5.66 -17.36
N PRO A 90 -9.75 -4.71 -16.47
CA PRO A 90 -10.06 -4.88 -15.06
C PRO A 90 -11.55 -5.19 -14.94
N VAL A 91 -11.88 -6.17 -14.13
CA VAL A 91 -13.25 -6.29 -13.64
C VAL A 91 -13.40 -5.17 -12.61
N ALA A 92 -13.77 -3.98 -13.09
CA ALA A 92 -14.17 -2.91 -12.19
C ALA A 92 -15.33 -3.46 -11.38
N GLN A 93 -15.14 -3.64 -10.08
CA GLN A 93 -16.22 -4.03 -9.21
C GLN A 93 -17.24 -2.90 -9.23
N GLN A 94 -18.45 -3.22 -9.70
CA GLN A 94 -19.52 -2.24 -9.68
C GLN A 94 -20.12 -2.23 -8.28
N HIS A 95 -20.17 -1.05 -7.69
CA HIS A 95 -20.89 -0.82 -6.44
C HIS A 95 -22.29 -0.30 -6.78
N PRO A 96 -23.28 -1.18 -6.98
CA PRO A 96 -24.63 -0.73 -7.27
C PRO A 96 -25.15 0.02 -6.04
N PHE A 97 -25.92 1.07 -6.30
CA PHE A 97 -26.63 1.77 -5.23
C PHE A 97 -27.49 0.79 -4.40
N ARG A 98 -27.36 0.87 -3.09
CA ARG A 98 -28.12 0.06 -2.12
C ARG A 98 -28.97 1.01 -1.27
N PRO A 99 -30.29 1.14 -1.53
CA PRO A 99 -31.15 2.05 -0.80
C PRO A 99 -31.41 1.58 0.64
N GLY A 100 -31.65 2.53 1.53
CA GLY A 100 -32.09 2.27 2.91
C GLY A 100 -31.02 1.69 3.82
N LEU A 101 -29.74 1.84 3.50
CA LEU A 101 -28.65 1.39 4.36
C LEU A 101 -28.62 2.20 5.67
N ASN A 102 -28.62 1.51 6.82
CA ASN A 102 -28.31 2.14 8.10
C ASN A 102 -26.80 2.49 8.20
N ALA A 103 -26.41 3.23 9.24
CA ALA A 103 -25.03 3.71 9.40
C ALA A 103 -23.98 2.58 9.40
N SER A 104 -24.29 1.43 10.05
CA SER A 104 -23.34 0.28 10.06
C SER A 104 -23.20 -0.36 8.69
N GLU A 105 -24.30 -0.51 7.95
CA GLU A 105 -24.29 -1.05 6.58
C GLU A 105 -23.59 -0.08 5.60
N ARG A 106 -23.79 1.24 5.79
CA ARG A 106 -23.13 2.26 4.98
C ARG A 106 -21.61 2.28 5.21
N LEU A 107 -21.17 2.15 6.47
CA LEU A 107 -19.75 2.01 6.78
C LEU A 107 -19.13 0.79 6.08
N ARG A 108 -19.81 -0.36 6.08
CA ARG A 108 -19.39 -1.58 5.40
C ARG A 108 -19.29 -1.38 3.90
N HIS A 109 -20.28 -0.73 3.32
CA HIS A 109 -20.31 -0.43 1.88
C HIS A 109 -19.14 0.49 1.47
N TRP A 110 -18.88 1.56 2.21
CA TRP A 110 -17.74 2.44 1.92
C TRP A 110 -16.38 1.79 2.19
N ASN A 111 -16.29 0.82 3.11
CA ASN A 111 -15.08 0.00 3.23
C ASN A 111 -14.88 -0.90 1.99
N GLU A 112 -15.93 -1.52 1.45
CA GLU A 112 -15.87 -2.27 0.19
C GLU A 112 -15.38 -1.37 -0.95
N ILE A 113 -15.98 -0.16 -1.11
CA ILE A 113 -15.57 0.82 -2.11
C ILE A 113 -14.08 1.18 -1.96
N ALA A 114 -13.60 1.42 -0.74
CA ALA A 114 -12.23 1.81 -0.48
C ALA A 114 -11.21 0.73 -0.88
N ILE A 115 -11.46 -0.53 -0.50
CA ILE A 115 -10.56 -1.63 -0.84
C ILE A 115 -10.60 -1.97 -2.34
N ASP A 116 -11.75 -1.78 -3.00
CA ASP A 116 -11.88 -1.98 -4.45
C ASP A 116 -11.26 -0.84 -5.25
N ALA A 117 -11.35 0.40 -4.75
CA ALA A 117 -10.61 1.54 -5.31
C ALA A 117 -9.10 1.29 -5.31
N SER A 118 -8.58 0.71 -4.22
CA SER A 118 -7.18 0.32 -4.12
C SER A 118 -6.84 -0.85 -5.06
N GLY A 119 -7.75 -1.82 -5.25
CA GLY A 119 -7.60 -2.89 -6.24
C GLY A 119 -7.54 -2.36 -7.67
N LEU A 120 -8.40 -1.41 -8.01
CA LEU A 120 -8.41 -0.76 -9.33
C LEU A 120 -7.15 0.08 -9.55
N ASP A 121 -6.65 0.78 -8.52
CA ASP A 121 -5.41 1.55 -8.57
C ASP A 121 -4.18 0.68 -8.88
N HIS A 122 -4.17 -0.58 -8.43
CA HIS A 122 -3.13 -1.57 -8.74
C HIS A 122 -3.34 -2.26 -10.09
N THR A 123 -4.40 -1.95 -10.81
CA THR A 123 -4.72 -2.55 -12.11
C THR A 123 -4.21 -1.66 -13.23
N PRO A 124 -3.22 -2.10 -14.04
CA PRO A 124 -2.76 -1.33 -15.18
C PRO A 124 -3.90 -0.98 -16.13
N ASN A 125 -4.04 0.31 -16.44
CA ASN A 125 -5.10 0.79 -17.32
C ASN A 125 -4.87 0.39 -18.78
N GLN A 126 -5.97 0.15 -19.49
CA GLN A 126 -6.02 -0.18 -20.92
C GLN A 126 -6.50 1.05 -21.71
N PRO A 127 -6.25 1.09 -23.03
CA PRO A 127 -6.80 2.15 -23.87
C PRO A 127 -8.32 2.27 -23.73
N GLY A 128 -8.79 3.46 -23.31
CA GLY A 128 -10.19 3.76 -23.07
C GLY A 128 -10.63 3.71 -21.61
N ASP A 129 -9.78 3.26 -20.69
CA ASP A 129 -10.04 3.38 -19.25
C ASP A 129 -9.93 4.83 -18.79
N THR A 130 -10.76 5.22 -17.83
CA THR A 130 -10.83 6.58 -17.30
C THR A 130 -10.04 6.76 -16.00
N TYR A 131 -9.63 5.67 -15.35
CA TYR A 131 -8.78 5.72 -14.16
C TYR A 131 -7.29 5.75 -14.54
N VAL A 132 -6.44 6.10 -13.59
CA VAL A 132 -4.99 6.13 -13.74
C VAL A 132 -4.39 5.09 -12.79
N PHE A 133 -3.51 4.25 -13.33
CA PHE A 133 -2.75 3.27 -12.54
C PHE A 133 -1.76 3.98 -11.64
N GLY A 134 -1.76 3.62 -10.36
CA GLY A 134 -0.59 3.81 -9.51
C GLY A 134 -0.54 5.06 -8.64
N HIS A 135 -1.68 5.57 -8.15
CA HIS A 135 -1.67 6.64 -7.12
C HIS A 135 -1.15 6.13 -5.77
N GLN A 136 -1.53 4.90 -5.38
CA GLN A 136 -1.23 4.30 -4.07
C GLN A 136 -0.62 2.90 -4.18
N LEU A 137 0.36 2.72 -5.10
CA LEU A 137 0.98 1.42 -5.35
C LEU A 137 1.80 0.91 -4.15
N GLY A 138 1.69 -0.39 -3.98
CA GLY A 138 2.45 -1.14 -2.98
C GLY A 138 1.85 -1.07 -1.58
N PRO A 139 2.34 -1.94 -0.67
CA PRO A 139 1.72 -2.14 0.64
C PRO A 139 1.82 -0.93 1.56
N GLY A 140 2.86 -0.12 1.43
CA GLY A 140 3.04 1.12 2.19
C GLY A 140 1.95 2.14 1.89
N ARG A 141 1.87 2.59 0.62
CA ARG A 141 0.88 3.60 0.20
C ARG A 141 -0.55 3.10 0.37
N ALA A 142 -0.83 1.83 0.04
CA ALA A 142 -2.14 1.24 0.23
C ALA A 142 -2.57 1.24 1.70
N SER A 143 -1.69 0.88 2.65
CA SER A 143 -2.01 0.90 4.09
C SER A 143 -2.23 2.32 4.61
N ARG A 144 -1.42 3.29 4.14
CA ARG A 144 -1.61 4.71 4.47
C ARG A 144 -2.95 5.24 3.98
N ALA A 145 -3.32 4.96 2.73
CA ALA A 145 -4.59 5.39 2.17
C ALA A 145 -5.78 4.84 2.98
N MET A 146 -5.77 3.55 3.30
CA MET A 146 -6.81 2.94 4.13
C MET A 146 -6.86 3.53 5.54
N ALA A 147 -5.71 3.84 6.16
CA ALA A 147 -5.68 4.49 7.47
C ALA A 147 -6.32 5.88 7.43
N ILE A 148 -6.04 6.69 6.41
CA ILE A 148 -6.63 8.02 6.22
C ILE A 148 -8.15 7.94 6.09
N VAL A 149 -8.65 7.04 5.24
CA VAL A 149 -10.11 6.84 5.04
C VAL A 149 -10.79 6.45 6.33
N HIS A 150 -10.26 5.46 7.05
CA HIS A 150 -10.91 4.94 8.25
C HIS A 150 -10.75 5.86 9.47
N ILE A 151 -9.69 6.66 9.55
CA ILE A 151 -9.60 7.74 10.55
C ILE A 151 -10.70 8.77 10.29
N ALA A 152 -10.88 9.23 9.05
CA ALA A 152 -11.91 10.23 8.73
C ALA A 152 -13.31 9.74 9.11
N ILE A 153 -13.65 8.49 8.75
CA ILE A 153 -14.95 7.90 9.11
C ILE A 153 -15.12 7.80 10.63
N PHE A 154 -14.08 7.31 11.33
CA PHE A 154 -14.12 7.20 12.78
C PHE A 154 -14.28 8.57 13.45
N GLU A 155 -13.52 9.57 13.02
CA GLU A 155 -13.56 10.92 13.58
C GLU A 155 -14.92 11.59 13.39
N ALA A 156 -15.54 11.42 12.20
CA ALA A 156 -16.86 11.93 11.93
C ALA A 156 -17.91 11.32 12.88
N LEU A 157 -17.89 10.01 13.08
CA LEU A 157 -18.79 9.32 13.99
C LEU A 157 -18.49 9.63 15.46
N ASN A 158 -17.22 9.70 15.84
CA ASN A 158 -16.82 10.01 17.21
C ASN A 158 -17.12 11.47 17.58
N ALA A 159 -17.08 12.42 16.64
CA ALA A 159 -17.51 13.79 16.87
C ALA A 159 -19.01 13.85 17.22
N ILE A 160 -19.85 13.00 16.63
CA ILE A 160 -21.29 12.91 16.92
C ILE A 160 -21.52 12.23 18.29
N GLU A 161 -20.87 11.12 18.58
CA GLU A 161 -21.12 10.31 19.79
C GLU A 161 -20.28 10.71 21.00
N GLY A 162 -19.07 11.20 20.81
CA GLY A 162 -18.19 11.67 21.88
C GLY A 162 -17.62 10.58 22.79
N LYS A 163 -17.60 9.31 22.36
CA LYS A 163 -17.20 8.15 23.18
C LYS A 163 -15.68 8.02 23.38
N TYR A 164 -14.88 8.51 22.42
CA TYR A 164 -13.45 8.28 22.35
C TYR A 164 -12.65 9.58 22.26
N GLU A 165 -11.36 9.51 22.56
CA GLU A 165 -10.42 10.59 22.28
C GLU A 165 -10.30 10.77 20.76
N SER A 166 -10.39 12.02 20.28
CA SER A 166 -10.20 12.35 18.88
C SER A 166 -8.72 12.27 18.52
N TYR A 167 -8.40 11.66 17.40
CA TYR A 167 -7.06 11.57 16.84
C TYR A 167 -6.63 12.89 16.15
N VAL A 168 -7.58 13.54 15.45
CA VAL A 168 -7.31 14.80 14.73
C VAL A 168 -7.73 16.05 15.52
N GLY A 169 -8.24 15.88 16.73
CA GLY A 169 -8.64 16.99 17.60
C GLY A 169 -9.99 17.63 17.27
N LEU A 170 -10.91 16.89 16.64
CA LEU A 170 -12.26 17.39 16.41
C LEU A 170 -13.04 17.52 17.71
N ASP A 171 -13.76 18.62 17.84
CA ASP A 171 -14.73 18.83 18.90
C ASP A 171 -15.99 17.97 18.69
N THR A 172 -16.70 17.69 19.79
CA THR A 172 -18.02 17.03 19.71
C THR A 172 -19.05 17.99 19.13
N VAL A 173 -19.93 17.44 18.29
CA VAL A 173 -21.01 18.17 17.63
C VAL A 173 -22.38 17.71 18.12
N ASP A 174 -23.45 18.19 17.49
CA ASP A 174 -24.82 17.80 17.79
C ASP A 174 -25.07 16.30 17.54
N LYS A 175 -25.52 15.60 18.55
CA LYS A 175 -25.86 14.15 18.50
C LYS A 175 -26.97 13.79 17.50
N HIS A 176 -27.68 14.79 16.98
CA HIS A 176 -28.70 14.59 15.94
C HIS A 176 -28.17 14.68 14.51
N ALA A 177 -26.85 14.89 14.32
CA ALA A 177 -26.25 14.83 13.00
C ALA A 177 -26.40 13.42 12.40
N SER A 178 -26.70 13.31 11.08
CA SER A 178 -26.84 12.00 10.43
C SER A 178 -25.49 11.30 10.32
N MET A 179 -25.37 10.13 10.96
CA MET A 179 -24.17 9.27 10.87
C MET A 179 -24.00 8.71 9.46
N GLU A 180 -25.09 8.39 8.76
CA GLU A 180 -25.06 7.88 7.39
C GLU A 180 -24.40 8.89 6.44
N CYS A 181 -24.81 10.17 6.54
CA CYS A 181 -24.23 11.24 5.74
C CYS A 181 -22.78 11.54 6.12
N ALA A 182 -22.46 11.49 7.41
CA ALA A 182 -21.10 11.72 7.91
C ALA A 182 -20.12 10.64 7.41
N ILE A 183 -20.52 9.36 7.41
CA ILE A 183 -19.73 8.25 6.87
C ILE A 183 -19.49 8.44 5.37
N ALA A 184 -20.57 8.64 4.59
CA ALA A 184 -20.48 8.76 3.15
C ALA A 184 -19.60 9.94 2.73
N GLN A 185 -19.77 11.10 3.38
CA GLN A 185 -18.98 12.30 3.07
C GLN A 185 -17.51 12.16 3.46
N ALA A 186 -17.21 11.62 4.66
CA ALA A 186 -15.83 11.44 5.11
C ALA A 186 -15.06 10.45 4.23
N ALA A 187 -15.70 9.34 3.85
CA ALA A 187 -15.13 8.35 2.95
C ALA A 187 -14.90 8.93 1.55
N HIS A 188 -15.92 9.59 0.99
CA HIS A 188 -15.84 10.21 -0.34
C HIS A 188 -14.68 11.20 -0.45
N ASP A 189 -14.59 12.17 0.48
CA ASP A 189 -13.61 13.25 0.39
C ASP A 189 -12.17 12.70 0.49
N THR A 190 -11.96 11.72 1.37
CA THR A 190 -10.64 11.08 1.50
C THR A 190 -10.31 10.17 0.31
N LEU A 191 -11.28 9.44 -0.25
CA LEU A 191 -11.07 8.61 -1.43
C LEU A 191 -10.78 9.44 -2.68
N CYS A 192 -11.45 10.59 -2.84
CA CYS A 192 -11.17 11.52 -3.95
C CYS A 192 -9.72 12.05 -3.90
N GLU A 193 -9.16 12.28 -2.72
CA GLU A 193 -7.77 12.69 -2.57
C GLU A 193 -6.79 11.53 -2.80
N MET A 194 -7.09 10.35 -2.26
CA MET A 194 -6.21 9.17 -2.40
C MET A 194 -6.22 8.60 -3.84
N PHE A 195 -7.36 8.63 -4.52
CA PHE A 195 -7.56 8.04 -5.85
C PHE A 195 -8.25 9.03 -6.80
N PRO A 196 -7.63 10.17 -7.13
CA PRO A 196 -8.29 11.30 -7.82
C PRO A 196 -8.88 10.93 -9.20
N SER A 197 -8.29 9.99 -9.91
CA SER A 197 -8.81 9.53 -11.20
C SER A 197 -10.13 8.74 -11.09
N GLN A 198 -10.47 8.24 -9.90
CA GLN A 198 -11.71 7.52 -9.61
C GLN A 198 -12.80 8.43 -9.02
N SER A 199 -12.51 9.73 -8.78
CA SER A 199 -13.47 10.69 -8.21
C SER A 199 -14.83 10.76 -8.92
N PRO A 200 -14.96 10.61 -10.25
CA PRO A 200 -16.28 10.59 -10.89
C PRO A 200 -17.19 9.48 -10.36
N SER A 201 -16.66 8.29 -10.07
CA SER A 201 -17.41 7.19 -9.47
C SER A 201 -17.80 7.49 -8.03
N PHE A 202 -16.86 8.01 -7.23
CA PHE A 202 -17.14 8.39 -5.83
C PHE A 202 -18.18 9.51 -5.73
N ASN A 203 -18.13 10.50 -6.61
CA ASN A 203 -19.13 11.57 -6.69
C ASN A 203 -20.55 11.04 -6.96
N GLN A 204 -20.67 10.06 -7.86
CA GLN A 204 -21.94 9.41 -8.13
C GLN A 204 -22.46 8.68 -6.89
N LEU A 205 -21.63 7.84 -6.27
CA LEU A 205 -22.00 7.06 -5.07
C LEU A 205 -22.40 7.98 -3.90
N LEU A 206 -21.65 9.06 -3.65
CA LEU A 206 -22.02 10.04 -2.63
C LEU A 206 -23.37 10.69 -2.94
N THR A 207 -23.60 11.06 -4.19
CA THR A 207 -24.87 11.68 -4.62
C THR A 207 -26.04 10.73 -4.38
N GLU A 208 -25.90 9.46 -4.73
CA GLU A 208 -26.91 8.42 -4.51
C GLU A 208 -27.18 8.22 -3.02
N ASP A 209 -26.13 8.12 -2.20
CA ASP A 209 -26.21 7.95 -0.74
C ASP A 209 -26.86 9.13 -0.05
N LEU A 210 -26.52 10.36 -0.43
CA LEU A 210 -27.12 11.56 0.15
C LEU A 210 -28.59 11.75 -0.27
N ASN A 211 -28.97 11.34 -1.48
CA ASN A 211 -30.35 11.39 -1.95
C ASN A 211 -31.25 10.36 -1.23
N ASP A 212 -30.68 9.29 -0.70
CA ASP A 212 -31.39 8.27 0.09
C ASP A 212 -31.79 8.77 1.51
N VAL A 213 -31.17 9.84 1.99
CA VAL A 213 -31.46 10.46 3.28
C VAL A 213 -32.32 11.71 3.06
N ALA A 214 -33.48 11.78 3.73
CA ALA A 214 -34.38 12.91 3.62
C ALA A 214 -33.70 14.24 4.02
N ASP A 215 -34.03 15.31 3.29
CA ASP A 215 -33.49 16.64 3.57
C ASP A 215 -33.89 17.11 4.98
N SER A 216 -32.90 17.44 5.79
CA SER A 216 -33.05 17.83 7.17
C SER A 216 -31.83 18.58 7.69
N GLU A 217 -31.97 19.22 8.83
CA GLU A 217 -30.83 19.81 9.55
C GLU A 217 -29.81 18.72 9.96
N ALA A 218 -30.28 17.52 10.33
CA ALA A 218 -29.46 16.38 10.67
C ALA A 218 -28.58 15.95 9.48
N LYS A 219 -29.13 15.87 8.27
CA LYS A 219 -28.39 15.59 7.04
C LYS A 219 -27.30 16.63 6.80
N ALA A 220 -27.65 17.92 6.84
CA ALA A 220 -26.70 19.02 6.62
C ALA A 220 -25.54 18.97 7.63
N LYS A 221 -25.85 18.75 8.92
CA LYS A 221 -24.81 18.57 9.98
C LYS A 221 -23.94 17.33 9.76
N GLY A 222 -24.53 16.21 9.33
CA GLY A 222 -23.79 15.00 9.01
C GLY A 222 -22.77 15.23 7.91
N ILE A 223 -23.18 15.91 6.83
CA ILE A 223 -22.29 16.29 5.73
C ILE A 223 -21.14 17.18 6.24
N GLU A 224 -21.45 18.24 7.01
CA GLU A 224 -20.46 19.17 7.56
C GLU A 224 -19.42 18.45 8.44
N VAL A 225 -19.86 17.52 9.28
CA VAL A 225 -18.97 16.73 10.14
C VAL A 225 -18.07 15.82 9.32
N GLY A 226 -18.62 15.13 8.30
CA GLY A 226 -17.85 14.29 7.38
C GLY A 226 -16.76 15.08 6.67
N GLN A 227 -17.11 16.26 6.11
CA GLN A 227 -16.14 17.16 5.47
C GLN A 227 -15.05 17.63 6.43
N SER A 228 -15.41 17.99 7.66
CA SER A 228 -14.47 18.44 8.68
C SER A 228 -13.50 17.33 9.09
N ALA A 229 -13.97 16.11 9.25
CA ALA A 229 -13.14 14.96 9.59
C ALA A 229 -12.16 14.61 8.47
N ALA A 230 -12.62 14.57 7.22
CA ALA A 230 -11.77 14.34 6.06
C ALA A 230 -10.70 15.43 5.92
N ALA A 231 -11.11 16.71 5.99
CA ALA A 231 -10.19 17.84 5.88
C ALA A 231 -9.11 17.82 6.98
N ALA A 232 -9.47 17.44 8.21
CA ALA A 232 -8.55 17.41 9.33
C ALA A 232 -7.46 16.33 9.15
N ILE A 233 -7.82 15.09 8.78
CA ILE A 233 -6.82 14.03 8.57
C ILE A 233 -5.98 14.28 7.34
N LEU A 234 -6.55 14.78 6.24
CA LEU A 234 -5.81 15.13 5.03
C LEU A 234 -4.79 16.23 5.30
N ALA A 235 -5.16 17.26 6.07
CA ALA A 235 -4.24 18.31 6.48
C ALA A 235 -3.10 17.78 7.36
N LEU A 236 -3.40 16.87 8.30
CA LEU A 236 -2.41 16.24 9.18
C LEU A 236 -1.42 15.37 8.40
N ARG A 237 -1.86 14.76 7.29
CA ARG A 237 -1.03 13.87 6.47
C ARG A 237 -0.45 14.54 5.23
N ASN A 238 -0.65 15.83 5.07
CA ASN A 238 0.00 16.60 4.01
C ASN A 238 1.51 16.70 4.26
N ASN A 239 2.32 16.44 3.23
CA ASN A 239 3.79 16.45 3.30
C ASN A 239 4.36 15.51 4.39
N ASP A 240 3.79 14.34 4.56
CA ASP A 240 4.26 13.32 5.51
C ASP A 240 5.42 12.45 4.98
N GLY A 241 5.90 12.71 3.76
CA GLY A 241 6.99 12.01 3.07
C GLY A 241 6.53 10.89 2.14
N SER A 242 5.22 10.59 2.11
CA SER A 242 4.65 9.51 1.29
C SER A 242 4.68 9.79 -0.21
N GLU A 243 4.85 11.05 -0.61
CA GLU A 243 4.94 11.52 -2.00
C GLU A 243 6.28 11.22 -2.66
N THR A 244 7.32 10.80 -1.88
CA THR A 244 8.64 10.47 -2.43
C THR A 244 8.53 9.35 -3.47
N PRO A 245 9.00 9.57 -4.73
CA PRO A 245 8.90 8.57 -5.79
C PRO A 245 9.68 7.29 -5.47
N GLU A 246 9.22 6.16 -6.01
CA GLU A 246 9.97 4.91 -5.93
C GLU A 246 11.24 4.99 -6.77
N PRO A 247 12.44 4.73 -6.20
CA PRO A 247 13.67 4.80 -6.95
C PRO A 247 13.85 3.59 -7.86
N ARG A 248 14.42 3.80 -9.03
CA ARG A 248 14.69 2.76 -10.04
C ARG A 248 16.01 2.06 -9.75
N ILE A 249 15.99 0.74 -9.72
CA ILE A 249 17.17 -0.09 -9.49
C ILE A 249 18.18 0.13 -10.63
N GLY A 250 19.43 0.37 -10.27
CA GLY A 250 20.52 0.61 -11.21
C GLY A 250 20.60 2.06 -11.75
N ILE A 251 19.67 2.93 -11.36
CA ILE A 251 19.65 4.35 -11.75
C ILE A 251 19.62 5.24 -10.51
N ASP A 252 18.51 5.23 -9.78
CA ASP A 252 18.31 6.06 -8.59
C ASP A 252 18.67 5.26 -7.31
N TRP A 253 18.66 3.92 -7.38
CA TRP A 253 19.01 2.99 -6.31
C TRP A 253 20.07 1.99 -6.77
N ILE A 254 21.27 2.13 -6.23
CA ILE A 254 22.38 1.22 -6.54
C ILE A 254 22.47 0.15 -5.47
N THR A 255 22.22 -1.11 -5.85
CA THR A 255 22.33 -2.26 -4.96
C THR A 255 23.80 -2.65 -4.73
N SER A 256 24.10 -3.22 -3.54
CA SER A 256 25.43 -3.74 -3.23
C SER A 256 25.65 -5.12 -3.86
N ASN A 257 26.90 -5.39 -4.25
CA ASN A 257 27.35 -6.72 -4.64
C ASN A 257 27.84 -7.57 -3.46
N ASP A 258 27.84 -7.02 -2.24
CA ASP A 258 28.29 -7.74 -1.06
C ASP A 258 27.38 -8.92 -0.74
N VAL A 259 27.97 -9.96 -0.17
CA VAL A 259 27.26 -11.15 0.30
C VAL A 259 26.27 -10.76 1.39
N GLY A 260 25.08 -11.32 1.33
CA GLY A 260 24.01 -11.02 2.30
C GLY A 260 23.17 -9.78 1.96
N ARG A 261 23.57 -8.97 0.96
CA ARG A 261 22.85 -7.76 0.56
C ARG A 261 21.80 -8.03 -0.51
N TRP A 262 20.70 -7.30 -0.44
CA TRP A 262 19.61 -7.40 -1.38
C TRP A 262 19.97 -6.86 -2.77
N ARG A 263 19.50 -7.57 -3.77
CA ARG A 263 19.57 -7.20 -5.19
C ARG A 263 18.27 -7.54 -5.90
N GLN A 264 18.11 -6.95 -7.09
CA GLN A 264 16.97 -7.22 -7.97
C GLN A 264 16.78 -8.73 -8.21
N ASP A 265 15.53 -9.19 -8.23
CA ASP A 265 15.19 -10.54 -8.63
C ASP A 265 15.66 -10.81 -10.07
N PRO A 266 16.55 -11.81 -10.30
CA PRO A 266 17.11 -12.07 -11.61
C PRO A 266 16.12 -12.72 -12.60
N ILE A 267 14.93 -13.13 -12.15
CA ILE A 267 13.89 -13.74 -12.97
C ILE A 267 12.90 -12.67 -13.45
N SER A 268 12.27 -11.96 -12.54
CA SER A 268 11.20 -11.01 -12.86
C SER A 268 11.71 -9.63 -13.28
N LEU A 269 12.91 -9.27 -12.84
CA LEU A 269 13.57 -7.98 -13.16
C LEU A 269 12.69 -6.76 -12.87
N LEU A 270 11.87 -6.80 -11.78
CA LEU A 270 11.08 -5.64 -11.36
C LEU A 270 12.00 -4.43 -11.16
N PRO A 271 11.70 -3.28 -11.80
CA PRO A 271 12.70 -2.22 -11.97
C PRO A 271 12.79 -1.23 -10.80
N VAL A 272 11.92 -1.32 -9.80
CA VAL A 272 11.87 -0.36 -8.68
C VAL A 272 12.38 -0.97 -7.38
N ALA A 273 13.01 -0.18 -6.51
CA ALA A 273 13.27 -0.53 -5.12
C ALA A 273 12.07 -0.04 -4.28
N LEU A 274 10.99 -0.84 -4.27
CA LEU A 274 9.68 -0.45 -3.76
C LEU A 274 9.73 -0.14 -2.26
N GLY A 275 9.37 1.09 -1.92
CA GLY A 275 9.33 1.58 -0.55
C GLY A 275 10.71 1.91 0.04
N ALA A 276 11.75 2.12 -0.76
CA ALA A 276 13.09 2.43 -0.26
C ALA A 276 13.11 3.65 0.70
N HIS A 277 12.21 4.61 0.48
CA HIS A 277 12.02 5.79 1.33
C HIS A 277 10.84 5.69 2.30
N TRP A 278 10.15 4.53 2.36
CA TRP A 278 8.94 4.42 3.19
C TRP A 278 9.21 4.49 4.69
N GLY A 279 10.42 4.13 5.13
CA GLY A 279 10.89 4.32 6.50
C GLY A 279 11.06 5.78 6.93
N GLU A 280 11.02 6.73 5.99
CA GLU A 280 11.11 8.18 6.24
C GLU A 280 9.72 8.83 6.38
N VAL A 281 8.64 8.11 6.06
CA VAL A 281 7.26 8.59 6.20
C VAL A 281 6.95 8.80 7.68
N THR A 282 6.32 9.93 8.00
CA THR A 282 5.88 10.24 9.36
C THR A 282 4.87 9.20 9.84
N PRO A 283 5.13 8.48 10.94
CA PRO A 283 4.17 7.51 11.49
C PRO A 283 2.86 8.17 11.95
N PHE A 284 1.81 7.36 12.08
CA PHE A 284 0.51 7.81 12.59
C PHE A 284 0.49 7.93 14.12
N VAL A 285 1.03 6.92 14.82
CA VAL A 285 0.99 6.82 16.28
C VAL A 285 2.38 6.54 16.86
N LEU A 286 3.24 5.83 16.15
CA LEU A 286 4.62 5.59 16.59
C LEU A 286 5.38 6.90 16.71
N ARG A 287 6.33 6.97 17.63
CA ARG A 287 7.18 8.15 17.86
C ARG A 287 8.27 8.30 16.79
N SER A 288 8.68 7.19 16.19
CA SER A 288 9.61 7.13 15.05
C SER A 288 9.43 5.80 14.31
N SER A 289 9.82 5.76 13.04
CA SER A 289 9.83 4.54 12.23
C SER A 289 10.70 3.42 12.82
N SER A 290 11.79 3.78 13.52
CA SER A 290 12.71 2.84 14.15
C SER A 290 12.33 2.41 15.57
N GLN A 291 11.18 2.87 16.11
CA GLN A 291 10.78 2.59 17.51
C GLN A 291 10.73 1.08 17.81
N PHE A 292 10.34 0.27 16.86
CA PHE A 292 10.23 -1.17 16.99
C PHE A 292 11.12 -1.92 15.99
N ARG A 293 12.23 -1.28 15.52
CA ARG A 293 13.19 -1.97 14.65
C ARG A 293 13.48 -3.37 15.17
N THR A 294 13.47 -4.35 14.28
CA THR A 294 13.79 -5.74 14.62
C THR A 294 15.24 -5.89 15.05
N PRO A 295 15.58 -6.94 15.82
CA PRO A 295 16.99 -7.28 16.04
C PRO A 295 17.67 -7.61 14.70
N PRO A 296 19.03 -7.63 14.63
CA PRO A 296 19.73 -8.04 13.42
C PRO A 296 19.30 -9.45 12.96
N PRO A 297 19.23 -9.71 11.63
CA PRO A 297 19.03 -11.06 11.13
C PRO A 297 20.18 -11.98 11.58
N PRO A 298 19.99 -13.32 11.59
CA PRO A 298 21.05 -14.26 11.92
C PRO A 298 22.28 -14.05 11.03
N ALA A 299 23.48 -14.16 11.62
CA ALA A 299 24.71 -14.13 10.85
C ALA A 299 24.71 -15.26 9.78
N LEU A 300 25.21 -14.98 8.59
CA LEU A 300 25.24 -15.96 7.48
C LEU A 300 25.94 -17.28 7.89
N SER A 301 27.01 -17.20 8.68
CA SER A 301 27.75 -18.35 9.20
C SER A 301 27.05 -19.13 10.33
N SER A 302 25.85 -18.73 10.74
CA SER A 302 25.15 -19.33 11.88
C SER A 302 24.32 -20.55 11.51
N VAL A 303 24.12 -21.48 12.46
CA VAL A 303 23.17 -22.59 12.34
C VAL A 303 21.74 -22.09 12.11
N ALA A 304 21.36 -20.97 12.74
CA ALA A 304 20.02 -20.39 12.59
C ALA A 304 19.74 -19.96 11.14
N TYR A 305 20.73 -19.37 10.48
CA TYR A 305 20.64 -19.06 9.04
C TYR A 305 20.53 -20.33 8.20
N ALA A 306 21.42 -21.32 8.42
CA ALA A 306 21.42 -22.57 7.67
C ALA A 306 20.08 -23.33 7.82
N THR A 307 19.49 -23.37 9.02
CA THR A 307 18.18 -24.01 9.24
C THR A 307 17.08 -23.33 8.42
N ALA A 308 17.03 -22.00 8.40
CA ALA A 308 16.06 -21.26 7.59
C ALA A 308 16.34 -21.40 6.09
N TYR A 309 17.59 -21.49 5.70
CA TYR A 309 18.04 -21.74 4.33
C TYR A 309 17.54 -23.10 3.83
N ASP A 310 17.77 -24.16 4.59
CA ASP A 310 17.35 -25.52 4.23
C ASP A 310 15.83 -25.62 4.13
N GLU A 311 15.09 -24.99 5.04
CA GLU A 311 13.63 -24.98 5.01
C GLU A 311 13.11 -24.34 3.70
N VAL A 312 13.57 -23.14 3.36
CA VAL A 312 13.08 -22.43 2.17
C VAL A 312 13.58 -23.08 0.88
N LYS A 313 14.80 -23.65 0.87
CA LYS A 313 15.32 -24.40 -0.28
C LYS A 313 14.50 -25.66 -0.54
N ALA A 314 14.10 -26.38 0.51
CA ALA A 314 13.27 -27.59 0.39
C ALA A 314 11.84 -27.31 -0.05
N LEU A 315 11.22 -26.23 0.48
CA LEU A 315 9.79 -25.95 0.31
C LEU A 315 9.49 -24.90 -0.78
N GLY A 316 10.44 -24.00 -1.06
CA GLY A 316 10.21 -22.79 -1.84
C GLY A 316 10.36 -22.94 -3.35
N GLY A 317 10.90 -24.05 -3.85
CA GLY A 317 11.14 -24.26 -5.29
C GLY A 317 9.85 -24.24 -6.13
N ASP A 318 9.96 -23.88 -7.42
CA ASP A 318 8.82 -23.80 -8.34
C ASP A 318 8.22 -25.15 -8.75
N GLY A 319 8.93 -26.25 -8.50
CA GLY A 319 8.55 -27.60 -8.92
C GLY A 319 8.75 -27.89 -10.40
N ILE A 320 9.36 -26.97 -11.16
CA ILE A 320 9.64 -27.06 -12.60
C ILE A 320 11.14 -27.05 -12.84
N VAL A 321 11.79 -25.93 -12.51
CA VAL A 321 13.25 -25.77 -12.59
C VAL A 321 13.90 -26.26 -11.29
N THR A 322 13.33 -25.88 -10.16
CA THR A 322 13.81 -26.29 -8.83
C THR A 322 12.81 -27.28 -8.22
N PRO A 323 13.24 -28.53 -7.89
CA PRO A 323 12.42 -29.49 -7.18
C PRO A 323 11.93 -28.93 -5.83
N THR A 324 10.76 -29.37 -5.39
CA THR A 324 10.20 -28.96 -4.09
C THR A 324 9.61 -30.17 -3.34
N SER A 325 9.77 -30.17 -2.01
CA SER A 325 9.07 -31.10 -1.13
C SER A 325 7.72 -30.56 -0.61
N ARG A 326 7.35 -29.35 -1.04
CA ARG A 326 6.08 -28.69 -0.70
C ARG A 326 4.90 -29.51 -1.21
N THR A 327 3.90 -29.71 -0.35
CA THR A 327 2.64 -30.37 -0.71
C THR A 327 1.73 -29.42 -1.52
N ASN A 328 0.69 -29.99 -2.16
CA ASN A 328 -0.33 -29.18 -2.85
C ASN A 328 -1.06 -28.24 -1.89
N GLU A 329 -1.33 -28.68 -0.67
CA GLU A 329 -1.95 -27.85 0.38
C GLU A 329 -1.04 -26.67 0.73
N GLN A 330 0.25 -26.87 0.91
CA GLN A 330 1.22 -25.79 1.17
C GLN A 330 1.35 -24.84 -0.02
N THR A 331 1.20 -25.34 -1.25
CA THR A 331 1.13 -24.49 -2.45
C THR A 331 -0.13 -23.61 -2.42
N THR A 332 -1.27 -24.20 -2.07
CA THR A 332 -2.53 -23.44 -1.91
C THR A 332 -2.39 -22.38 -0.83
N ILE A 333 -1.83 -22.71 0.33
CA ILE A 333 -1.56 -21.74 1.41
C ILE A 333 -0.67 -20.60 0.91
N GLY A 334 0.41 -20.92 0.19
CA GLY A 334 1.32 -19.91 -0.38
C GLY A 334 0.58 -18.87 -1.21
N ILE A 335 -0.26 -19.32 -2.14
CA ILE A 335 -1.02 -18.47 -3.05
C ILE A 335 -2.18 -17.77 -2.33
N PHE A 336 -2.89 -18.45 -1.43
CA PHE A 336 -4.07 -17.92 -0.72
C PHE A 336 -3.80 -16.58 -0.02
N TRP A 337 -2.64 -16.42 0.57
CA TRP A 337 -2.22 -15.23 1.31
C TRP A 337 -1.44 -14.21 0.47
N ALA A 338 -1.36 -14.36 -0.86
CA ALA A 338 -0.43 -13.58 -1.66
C ALA A 338 -0.73 -12.09 -1.68
N TYR A 339 -1.71 -11.61 -2.43
CA TYR A 339 -2.02 -10.17 -2.56
C TYR A 339 -0.77 -9.28 -2.71
N ASP A 340 0.10 -9.63 -3.67
CA ASP A 340 1.42 -9.02 -3.81
C ASP A 340 1.44 -7.79 -4.77
N GLY A 341 0.39 -6.98 -4.75
CA GLY A 341 0.31 -5.76 -5.57
C GLY A 341 -0.19 -5.99 -6.98
N THR A 342 -0.82 -7.12 -7.26
CA THR A 342 -1.31 -7.51 -8.58
C THR A 342 -2.69 -6.93 -8.90
N PRO A 343 -3.08 -6.86 -10.19
CA PRO A 343 -4.34 -6.24 -10.61
C PRO A 343 -5.57 -6.79 -9.89
N SER A 344 -6.44 -5.92 -9.44
CA SER A 344 -7.66 -6.16 -8.67
C SER A 344 -7.44 -6.70 -7.25
N LEU A 345 -6.33 -7.35 -6.97
CA LEU A 345 -6.01 -7.91 -5.65
C LEU A 345 -5.34 -6.90 -4.72
N CYS A 346 -4.73 -5.85 -5.27
CA CYS A 346 -4.01 -4.88 -4.46
C CYS A 346 -2.88 -5.52 -3.63
N ALA A 347 -2.47 -4.83 -2.58
CA ALA A 347 -1.49 -5.24 -1.59
C ALA A 347 -2.19 -5.80 -0.32
N PRO A 348 -1.43 -6.37 0.64
CA PRO A 348 -1.97 -7.00 1.85
C PRO A 348 -3.05 -6.22 2.62
N PRO A 349 -3.05 -4.88 2.69
CA PRO A 349 -4.12 -4.16 3.39
C PRO A 349 -5.54 -4.47 2.91
N ARG A 350 -5.74 -4.81 1.63
CA ARG A 350 -7.04 -5.27 1.11
C ARG A 350 -7.48 -6.57 1.78
N LEU A 351 -6.64 -7.59 1.72
CA LEU A 351 -6.87 -8.89 2.37
C LEU A 351 -7.26 -8.73 3.84
N TYR A 352 -6.51 -7.91 4.56
CA TYR A 352 -6.70 -7.76 6.00
C TYR A 352 -7.93 -6.95 6.38
N ASN A 353 -8.36 -6.00 5.55
CA ASN A 353 -9.67 -5.36 5.72
C ASN A 353 -10.82 -6.36 5.48
N GLN A 354 -10.74 -7.22 4.48
CA GLN A 354 -11.72 -8.27 4.22
C GLN A 354 -11.83 -9.24 5.42
N ILE A 355 -10.70 -9.68 5.98
CA ILE A 355 -10.67 -10.53 7.18
C ILE A 355 -11.26 -9.79 8.39
N THR A 356 -10.92 -8.50 8.58
CA THR A 356 -11.49 -7.68 9.66
C THR A 356 -13.01 -7.65 9.59
N MET A 357 -13.57 -7.41 8.41
CA MET A 357 -15.01 -7.37 8.21
C MET A 357 -15.66 -8.73 8.46
N ARG A 358 -15.03 -9.81 7.98
CA ARG A 358 -15.52 -11.16 8.23
C ARG A 358 -15.56 -11.51 9.72
N ILE A 359 -14.51 -11.15 10.46
CA ILE A 359 -14.47 -11.39 11.91
C ILE A 359 -15.46 -10.47 12.65
N ALA A 360 -15.65 -9.22 12.21
CA ALA A 360 -16.65 -8.32 12.78
C ALA A 360 -18.07 -8.87 12.60
N ASP A 361 -18.36 -9.54 11.48
CA ASP A 361 -19.64 -10.24 11.24
C ASP A 361 -19.81 -11.43 12.17
N GLU A 362 -18.84 -12.31 12.28
CA GLU A 362 -18.84 -13.46 13.18
C GLU A 362 -18.96 -13.04 14.68
N ARG A 363 -18.47 -11.85 14.98
CA ARG A 363 -18.52 -11.27 16.32
C ARG A 363 -19.73 -10.38 16.57
N HIS A 364 -20.61 -10.22 15.58
CA HIS A 364 -21.80 -9.37 15.63
C HIS A 364 -21.49 -7.94 16.11
N THR A 365 -20.43 -7.33 15.54
CA THR A 365 -20.05 -5.95 15.85
C THR A 365 -21.00 -5.00 15.11
N HIS A 366 -22.15 -4.72 15.72
CA HIS A 366 -23.24 -3.93 15.12
C HIS A 366 -23.20 -2.44 15.47
N ASP A 367 -22.58 -2.06 16.61
CA ASP A 367 -22.39 -0.64 16.95
C ASP A 367 -21.46 -0.01 15.92
N VAL A 368 -21.97 0.98 15.20
CA VAL A 368 -21.25 1.61 14.08
C VAL A 368 -19.98 2.32 14.54
N VAL A 369 -19.98 2.92 15.74
CA VAL A 369 -18.80 3.63 16.28
C VAL A 369 -17.72 2.64 16.71
N GLU A 370 -18.11 1.51 17.30
CA GLU A 370 -17.17 0.42 17.62
C GLU A 370 -16.60 -0.23 16.35
N LEU A 371 -17.40 -0.42 15.31
CA LEU A 371 -16.92 -0.94 14.03
C LEU A 371 -15.96 0.04 13.35
N ALA A 372 -16.29 1.34 13.34
CA ALA A 372 -15.40 2.38 12.81
C ALA A 372 -14.10 2.45 13.61
N ARG A 373 -14.16 2.34 14.94
CA ARG A 373 -12.97 2.27 15.79
C ARG A 373 -12.11 1.06 15.48
N LEU A 374 -12.72 -0.11 15.30
CA LEU A 374 -12.00 -1.32 14.93
C LEU A 374 -11.24 -1.14 13.61
N LEU A 375 -11.91 -0.63 12.58
CA LEU A 375 -11.31 -0.37 11.27
C LEU A 375 -10.20 0.68 11.34
N ALA A 376 -10.39 1.76 12.10
CA ALA A 376 -9.35 2.78 12.31
C ALA A 376 -8.12 2.18 13.01
N LEU A 377 -8.31 1.40 14.10
CA LEU A 377 -7.22 0.73 14.81
C LEU A 377 -6.45 -0.24 13.90
N VAL A 378 -7.15 -1.09 13.15
CA VAL A 378 -6.53 -2.07 12.24
C VAL A 378 -5.71 -1.36 11.15
N ASN A 379 -6.29 -0.37 10.48
CA ASN A 379 -5.63 0.31 9.38
C ASN A 379 -4.46 1.20 9.83
N VAL A 380 -4.58 1.86 10.98
CA VAL A 380 -3.47 2.63 11.59
C VAL A 380 -2.34 1.71 12.03
N ALA A 381 -2.66 0.57 12.67
CA ALA A 381 -1.63 -0.40 13.07
C ALA A 381 -0.91 -1.00 11.85
N MET A 382 -1.62 -1.26 10.76
CA MET A 382 -1.00 -1.70 9.49
C MET A 382 -0.12 -0.61 8.88
N ALA A 383 -0.58 0.64 8.83
CA ALA A 383 0.18 1.75 8.28
C ALA A 383 1.48 1.98 9.04
N ASP A 384 1.43 2.03 10.36
CA ASP A 384 2.61 2.17 11.22
C ASP A 384 3.53 0.95 11.17
N SER A 385 2.95 -0.27 11.07
CA SER A 385 3.75 -1.48 10.85
C SER A 385 4.46 -1.45 9.50
N GLY A 386 3.81 -0.98 8.44
CA GLY A 386 4.42 -0.80 7.13
C GLY A 386 5.63 0.12 7.18
N ILE A 387 5.51 1.27 7.86
CA ILE A 387 6.61 2.23 8.04
C ILE A 387 7.78 1.59 8.80
N ALA A 388 7.51 0.92 9.93
CA ALA A 388 8.54 0.30 10.76
C ALA A 388 9.20 -0.93 10.09
N ILE A 389 8.44 -1.70 9.31
CA ILE A 389 8.95 -2.85 8.54
C ILE A 389 9.89 -2.37 7.45
N TRP A 390 9.48 -1.37 6.65
CA TRP A 390 10.31 -0.86 5.54
C TRP A 390 11.56 -0.14 6.05
N GLU A 391 11.47 0.56 7.19
CA GLU A 391 12.64 1.08 7.88
C GLU A 391 13.64 -0.04 8.21
N SER A 392 13.17 -1.11 8.83
CA SER A 392 14.02 -2.26 9.17
C SER A 392 14.56 -2.97 7.91
N LYS A 393 13.75 -3.13 6.84
CA LYS A 393 14.15 -3.75 5.59
C LYS A 393 15.34 -3.06 4.95
N PHE A 394 15.26 -1.75 4.74
CA PHE A 394 16.33 -0.99 4.10
C PHE A 394 17.49 -0.67 5.04
N TYR A 395 17.27 -0.71 6.36
CA TYR A 395 18.35 -0.63 7.33
C TYR A 395 19.26 -1.88 7.31
N TYR A 396 18.68 -3.08 7.24
CA TYR A 396 19.46 -4.33 7.21
C TYR A 396 19.86 -4.74 5.79
N ASP A 397 19.08 -4.35 4.79
CA ASP A 397 19.33 -4.64 3.36
C ASP A 397 19.60 -6.12 3.08
N PHE A 398 18.84 -7.03 3.74
CA PHE A 398 19.11 -8.46 3.73
C PHE A 398 18.55 -9.13 2.47
N TRP A 399 19.35 -9.98 1.85
CA TRP A 399 19.01 -10.66 0.59
C TRP A 399 17.80 -11.61 0.68
N ARG A 400 17.17 -11.82 -0.47
CA ARG A 400 16.08 -12.77 -0.66
C ARG A 400 16.60 -14.20 -0.83
N PRO A 401 15.78 -15.25 -0.57
CA PRO A 401 16.18 -16.63 -0.78
C PRO A 401 16.74 -16.93 -2.16
N ILE A 402 16.15 -16.37 -3.23
CA ILE A 402 16.65 -16.56 -4.59
C ILE A 402 18.11 -16.14 -4.74
N THR A 403 18.51 -15.03 -4.16
CA THR A 403 19.89 -14.56 -4.18
C THR A 403 20.77 -15.41 -3.27
N GLY A 404 20.33 -15.61 -2.01
CA GLY A 404 21.09 -16.35 -1.01
C GLY A 404 21.38 -17.79 -1.40
N ILE A 405 20.40 -18.49 -2.02
CA ILE A 405 20.56 -19.90 -2.44
C ILE A 405 21.44 -20.01 -3.71
N ARG A 406 21.30 -19.05 -4.64
CA ARG A 406 22.13 -19.08 -5.87
C ARG A 406 23.58 -18.74 -5.61
N GLU A 407 23.90 -18.01 -4.57
CA GLU A 407 25.22 -17.42 -4.33
C GLU A 407 25.91 -17.92 -3.06
N SER A 408 25.41 -19.00 -2.44
CA SER A 408 25.99 -19.51 -1.19
C SER A 408 27.32 -20.25 -1.37
N ASP A 409 27.55 -20.88 -2.52
CA ASP A 409 28.78 -21.68 -2.74
C ASP A 409 29.97 -20.80 -3.20
N PRO A 410 31.21 -21.14 -2.83
CA PRO A 410 32.38 -20.52 -3.40
C PRO A 410 32.41 -20.61 -4.93
N GLY A 411 32.75 -19.52 -5.58
CA GLY A 411 32.76 -19.39 -7.06
C GLY A 411 31.42 -18.90 -7.62
N THR A 412 30.40 -18.66 -6.79
CA THR A 412 29.09 -18.15 -7.21
C THR A 412 28.89 -16.69 -6.78
N GLY A 413 27.91 -16.03 -7.41
CA GLY A 413 27.62 -14.62 -7.16
C GLY A 413 28.71 -13.63 -7.62
N PRO A 414 28.46 -12.32 -7.46
CA PRO A 414 29.35 -11.27 -7.94
C PRO A 414 30.73 -11.26 -7.26
N THR A 415 30.80 -11.67 -5.98
CA THR A 415 32.07 -11.71 -5.22
C THR A 415 32.85 -13.00 -5.42
N GLY A 416 32.18 -14.09 -5.78
CA GLY A 416 32.74 -15.42 -5.87
C GLY A 416 33.13 -16.06 -4.52
N THR A 417 32.73 -15.45 -3.39
CA THR A 417 33.16 -15.91 -2.05
C THR A 417 32.21 -16.90 -1.40
N GLY A 418 30.95 -16.97 -1.89
CA GLY A 418 29.88 -17.70 -1.21
C GLY A 418 29.45 -17.02 0.09
N ASP A 419 28.57 -17.65 0.88
CA ASP A 419 28.07 -17.13 2.14
C ASP A 419 28.95 -17.45 3.37
N GLY A 420 29.98 -18.27 3.17
CA GLY A 420 30.92 -18.66 4.24
C GLY A 420 30.30 -19.61 5.28
N ASN A 421 29.27 -20.36 4.94
CA ASN A 421 28.61 -21.30 5.84
C ASN A 421 28.72 -22.73 5.28
N ASP A 422 29.50 -23.57 5.92
CA ASP A 422 29.69 -24.98 5.52
C ASP A 422 28.42 -25.85 5.64
N LEU A 423 27.37 -25.33 6.27
CA LEU A 423 26.09 -26.02 6.43
C LEU A 423 25.08 -25.70 5.31
N THR A 424 25.38 -24.72 4.47
CA THR A 424 24.56 -24.39 3.29
C THR A 424 25.15 -25.05 2.05
N ALA A 425 24.29 -25.36 1.07
CA ALA A 425 24.72 -25.87 -0.23
C ALA A 425 23.93 -25.14 -1.32
N GLY A 426 24.63 -24.47 -2.24
CA GLY A 426 24.03 -23.62 -3.27
C GLY A 426 23.25 -24.37 -4.33
N ASP A 427 22.45 -23.63 -5.05
CA ASP A 427 21.82 -24.01 -6.31
C ASP A 427 21.75 -22.77 -7.19
N VAL A 428 22.68 -22.61 -8.11
CA VAL A 428 22.77 -21.47 -9.01
C VAL A 428 21.56 -21.31 -9.94
N THR A 429 20.72 -22.34 -10.02
CA THR A 429 19.51 -22.36 -10.85
C THR A 429 18.24 -22.22 -10.01
N PHE A 430 18.36 -22.06 -8.69
CA PHE A 430 17.20 -21.98 -7.78
C PHE A 430 16.15 -21.00 -8.30
N SER A 431 14.96 -21.53 -8.57
CA SER A 431 13.78 -20.81 -9.01
C SER A 431 12.68 -20.98 -7.97
N PRO A 432 12.31 -19.93 -7.23
CA PRO A 432 11.23 -20.01 -6.25
C PRO A 432 9.88 -20.15 -6.95
N LEU A 433 8.85 -20.66 -6.25
CA LEU A 433 7.47 -20.55 -6.70
C LEU A 433 7.13 -19.07 -6.98
N GLY A 434 7.65 -18.19 -6.14
CA GLY A 434 7.45 -16.74 -6.27
C GLY A 434 6.08 -16.27 -5.79
N ALA A 435 5.95 -14.99 -5.60
CA ALA A 435 4.66 -14.32 -5.48
C ALA A 435 3.91 -14.49 -6.81
N PRO A 436 2.65 -14.93 -6.80
CA PRO A 436 1.92 -15.19 -8.04
C PRO A 436 1.65 -13.88 -8.79
N ALA A 437 1.93 -13.89 -10.09
CA ALA A 437 1.58 -12.78 -10.99
C ALA A 437 0.09 -12.86 -11.38
N SER A 438 -0.78 -12.79 -10.39
CA SER A 438 -2.23 -12.92 -10.53
C SER A 438 -2.80 -11.83 -11.42
N ASN A 439 -3.64 -12.21 -12.40
CA ASN A 439 -4.23 -11.33 -13.39
C ASN A 439 -3.20 -10.59 -14.28
N LEU A 440 -1.95 -11.08 -14.33
CA LEU A 440 -0.87 -10.58 -15.18
C LEU A 440 -0.30 -11.71 -16.02
N ASN A 441 0.16 -11.40 -17.23
CA ASN A 441 1.05 -12.29 -17.98
C ASN A 441 2.49 -11.94 -17.60
N GLY A 442 3.26 -12.92 -17.17
CA GLY A 442 4.65 -12.73 -16.74
C GLY A 442 5.10 -13.83 -15.79
N PRO A 443 6.34 -13.83 -15.36
CA PRO A 443 6.81 -14.78 -14.38
C PRO A 443 6.23 -14.47 -13.00
N ASN A 444 6.08 -15.48 -12.15
CA ASN A 444 5.98 -15.22 -10.72
C ASN A 444 7.26 -14.49 -10.25
N PHE A 445 7.18 -13.73 -9.17
CA PHE A 445 8.23 -12.79 -8.84
C PHE A 445 8.62 -12.81 -7.36
N THR A 446 9.83 -12.36 -7.09
CA THR A 446 10.23 -11.97 -5.74
C THR A 446 9.98 -10.48 -5.57
N PRO A 447 9.21 -10.04 -4.53
CA PRO A 447 8.91 -8.63 -4.34
C PRO A 447 10.18 -7.76 -4.28
N PRO A 448 10.18 -6.56 -4.93
CA PRO A 448 11.38 -5.78 -5.18
C PRO A 448 11.82 -4.91 -4.00
N PHE A 449 12.12 -5.56 -2.88
CA PHE A 449 12.64 -4.96 -1.63
C PHE A 449 13.32 -6.02 -0.76
N PRO A 450 14.19 -5.64 0.21
CA PRO A 450 14.90 -6.57 1.08
C PRO A 450 14.00 -7.56 1.80
N ALA A 451 14.52 -8.75 2.11
CA ALA A 451 13.73 -9.82 2.71
C ALA A 451 13.28 -9.51 4.14
N TYR A 452 14.22 -9.12 5.00
CA TYR A 452 14.06 -9.07 6.47
C TYR A 452 13.65 -7.71 7.00
N PRO A 453 12.62 -7.65 7.87
CA PRO A 453 11.63 -8.67 8.22
C PRO A 453 10.53 -8.82 7.15
N SER A 454 9.69 -9.86 7.23
CA SER A 454 8.61 -10.09 6.28
C SER A 454 7.47 -9.08 6.42
N GLY A 455 7.09 -8.44 5.28
CA GLY A 455 5.98 -7.50 5.21
C GLY A 455 4.63 -8.14 5.54
N HIS A 456 4.26 -9.21 4.85
CA HIS A 456 3.01 -9.94 5.09
C HIS A 456 2.88 -10.41 6.55
N ALA A 457 3.96 -10.97 7.11
CA ALA A 457 3.96 -11.42 8.49
C ALA A 457 3.73 -10.26 9.47
N GLY A 458 4.32 -9.09 9.20
CA GLY A 458 4.16 -7.92 10.05
C GLY A 458 2.79 -7.26 9.93
N PHE A 459 2.24 -7.11 8.73
CA PHE A 459 0.88 -6.60 8.55
C PHE A 459 -0.15 -7.57 9.17
N GLY A 460 0.01 -8.89 8.95
CA GLY A 460 -0.84 -9.90 9.60
C GLY A 460 -0.72 -9.85 11.12
N GLY A 461 0.52 -9.74 11.65
CA GLY A 461 0.76 -9.55 13.08
C GLY A 461 0.01 -8.32 13.64
N ALA A 462 0.06 -7.20 12.93
CA ALA A 462 -0.67 -5.99 13.33
C ALA A 462 -2.18 -6.21 13.35
N LEU A 463 -2.74 -6.79 12.29
CA LEU A 463 -4.17 -7.13 12.20
C LEU A 463 -4.61 -8.02 13.36
N PHE A 464 -4.00 -9.22 13.45
CA PHE A 464 -4.48 -10.23 14.39
C PHE A 464 -4.28 -9.81 15.85
N GLN A 465 -3.25 -9.01 16.14
CA GLN A 465 -3.06 -8.47 17.48
C GLN A 465 -4.09 -7.39 17.83
N ILE A 466 -4.46 -6.49 16.92
CA ILE A 466 -5.58 -5.55 17.15
C ILE A 466 -6.88 -6.33 17.42
N LEU A 467 -7.17 -7.37 16.65
CA LEU A 467 -8.35 -8.20 16.85
C LEU A 467 -8.34 -8.89 18.22
N ARG A 468 -7.20 -9.47 18.64
CA ARG A 468 -7.03 -10.04 19.99
C ARG A 468 -7.28 -9.02 21.08
N ARG A 469 -6.73 -7.80 20.95
CA ARG A 469 -6.91 -6.71 21.91
C ARG A 469 -8.36 -6.20 21.95
N PHE A 470 -8.99 -6.06 20.80
CA PHE A 470 -10.34 -5.52 20.67
C PHE A 470 -11.40 -6.47 21.23
N TYR A 471 -11.31 -7.75 20.90
CA TYR A 471 -12.26 -8.77 21.35
C TYR A 471 -11.85 -9.48 22.66
N GLY A 472 -10.66 -9.24 23.17
CA GLY A 472 -10.16 -9.79 24.43
C GLY A 472 -9.89 -11.31 24.38
N LYS A 473 -9.76 -11.90 23.19
CA LYS A 473 -9.49 -13.35 23.01
C LYS A 473 -8.86 -13.67 21.67
N ASP A 474 -8.12 -14.78 21.63
CA ASP A 474 -7.51 -15.33 20.42
C ASP A 474 -8.40 -16.35 19.70
N ARG A 475 -9.09 -17.22 20.47
CA ARG A 475 -9.93 -18.26 19.90
C ARG A 475 -11.23 -17.68 19.33
N ILE A 476 -11.15 -17.18 18.10
CA ILE A 476 -12.26 -16.68 17.27
C ILE A 476 -12.23 -17.50 15.98
N PRO A 477 -13.09 -18.51 15.84
CA PRO A 477 -13.18 -19.26 14.59
C PRO A 477 -13.80 -18.38 13.51
N PHE A 478 -13.27 -18.48 12.30
CA PHE A 478 -13.82 -17.81 11.12
C PHE A 478 -13.48 -18.59 9.86
N THR A 479 -14.24 -18.28 8.81
CA THR A 479 -14.04 -18.83 7.47
C THR A 479 -13.79 -17.68 6.51
N PHE A 480 -12.82 -17.85 5.61
CA PHE A 480 -12.45 -16.82 4.65
C PHE A 480 -12.21 -17.42 3.26
N ILE A 481 -12.63 -16.66 2.23
CA ILE A 481 -12.33 -16.91 0.83
C ILE A 481 -11.42 -15.80 0.35
N SER A 482 -10.23 -16.16 -0.08
CA SER A 482 -9.25 -15.22 -0.61
C SER A 482 -9.61 -14.81 -2.04
N ASP A 483 -9.38 -13.55 -2.41
CA ASP A 483 -9.51 -13.11 -3.80
C ASP A 483 -8.56 -13.85 -4.74
N GLU A 484 -7.48 -14.44 -4.24
CA GLU A 484 -6.61 -15.33 -5.03
C GLU A 484 -7.32 -16.62 -5.47
N PHE A 485 -8.33 -17.07 -4.71
CA PHE A 485 -9.10 -18.30 -4.95
C PHE A 485 -10.61 -18.06 -4.89
N ASN A 486 -11.09 -17.05 -5.60
CA ASN A 486 -12.49 -16.62 -5.63
C ASN A 486 -13.31 -17.16 -6.84
N GLY A 487 -12.72 -18.00 -7.67
CA GLY A 487 -13.37 -18.50 -8.90
C GLY A 487 -13.35 -17.49 -10.06
N VAL A 488 -12.66 -16.36 -9.93
CA VAL A 488 -12.57 -15.30 -10.96
C VAL A 488 -11.12 -14.93 -11.27
N THR A 489 -10.28 -14.82 -10.24
CA THR A 489 -8.86 -14.47 -10.39
C THR A 489 -8.13 -15.53 -11.22
N GLU A 490 -7.28 -15.08 -12.12
CA GLU A 490 -6.54 -15.93 -13.01
C GLU A 490 -5.06 -15.99 -12.64
N ASP A 491 -4.43 -17.13 -12.91
CA ASP A 491 -2.98 -17.27 -12.80
C ASP A 491 -2.24 -16.53 -13.94
N ASN A 492 -0.92 -16.55 -13.91
CA ASN A 492 -0.08 -15.93 -14.93
C ASN A 492 -0.09 -16.61 -16.31
N HIS A 493 -0.81 -17.73 -16.45
CA HIS A 493 -1.06 -18.42 -17.71
C HIS A 493 -2.48 -18.21 -18.24
N GLY A 494 -3.32 -17.50 -17.49
CA GLY A 494 -4.70 -17.23 -17.86
C GLY A 494 -5.72 -18.27 -17.41
N ASN A 495 -5.34 -19.19 -16.53
CA ASN A 495 -6.28 -20.14 -15.99
C ASN A 495 -6.98 -19.52 -14.78
N THR A 496 -8.31 -19.55 -14.77
CA THR A 496 -9.11 -19.14 -13.62
C THR A 496 -8.84 -20.08 -12.44
N ARG A 497 -8.48 -19.52 -11.29
CA ARG A 497 -8.30 -20.30 -10.07
C ARG A 497 -9.64 -20.75 -9.48
N PRO A 498 -9.69 -21.92 -8.87
CA PRO A 498 -10.92 -22.41 -8.24
C PRO A 498 -11.33 -21.53 -7.04
N LEU A 499 -12.59 -21.64 -6.64
CA LEU A 499 -13.04 -21.09 -5.36
C LEU A 499 -12.62 -22.00 -4.24
N ILE A 500 -11.83 -21.49 -3.28
CA ILE A 500 -11.34 -22.22 -2.11
C ILE A 500 -11.66 -21.43 -0.85
N GLU A 501 -12.35 -22.10 0.06
CA GLU A 501 -12.66 -21.62 1.39
C GLU A 501 -11.68 -22.22 2.40
N ARG A 502 -11.16 -21.40 3.32
CA ARG A 502 -10.30 -21.83 4.43
C ARG A 502 -10.93 -21.51 5.77
N HIS A 503 -10.77 -22.44 6.72
CA HIS A 503 -11.33 -22.36 8.05
C HIS A 503 -10.21 -22.23 9.06
N PHE A 504 -10.34 -21.29 9.97
CA PHE A 504 -9.38 -21.04 11.05
C PHE A 504 -10.08 -21.17 12.41
N SER A 505 -9.46 -21.83 13.36
CA SER A 505 -9.98 -22.01 14.71
C SER A 505 -9.60 -20.87 15.66
N SER A 506 -8.57 -20.10 15.29
CA SER A 506 -8.06 -18.99 16.09
C SER A 506 -7.36 -17.93 15.20
N LEU A 507 -7.19 -16.75 15.78
CA LEU A 507 -6.44 -15.66 15.14
C LEU A 507 -4.96 -16.03 14.99
N SER A 508 -4.38 -16.71 16.00
CA SER A 508 -2.98 -17.16 15.96
C SER A 508 -2.73 -18.20 14.87
N GLU A 509 -3.67 -19.08 14.58
CA GLU A 509 -3.56 -20.05 13.48
C GLU A 509 -3.48 -19.33 12.13
N ALA A 510 -4.36 -18.36 11.90
CA ALA A 510 -4.36 -17.57 10.67
C ALA A 510 -3.09 -16.70 10.54
N GLU A 511 -2.63 -16.10 11.64
CA GLU A 511 -1.40 -15.30 11.69
C GLU A 511 -0.17 -16.13 11.32
N GLU A 512 -0.06 -17.35 11.88
CA GLU A 512 1.06 -18.27 11.59
C GLU A 512 1.01 -18.78 10.15
N GLU A 513 -0.16 -19.16 9.64
CA GLU A 513 -0.32 -19.61 8.26
C GLU A 513 0.01 -18.51 7.27
N ASN A 514 -0.46 -17.27 7.51
CA ASN A 514 -0.10 -16.11 6.72
C ASN A 514 1.42 -15.89 6.67
N GLY A 515 2.10 -15.99 7.81
CA GLY A 515 3.56 -15.88 7.85
C GLY A 515 4.27 -17.02 7.12
N GLN A 516 3.83 -18.25 7.31
CA GLN A 516 4.41 -19.46 6.71
C GLN A 516 4.19 -19.52 5.19
N SER A 517 3.12 -18.93 4.68
CA SER A 517 2.84 -18.83 3.25
C SER A 517 4.02 -18.29 2.43
N ARG A 518 4.79 -17.37 3.01
CA ARG A 518 5.93 -16.72 2.35
C ARG A 518 7.14 -17.63 2.19
N ILE A 519 7.30 -18.62 3.09
CA ILE A 519 8.33 -19.66 2.98
C ILE A 519 7.92 -20.64 1.87
N TYR A 520 6.65 -21.01 1.79
CA TYR A 520 6.13 -21.87 0.72
C TYR A 520 6.26 -21.22 -0.67
N LEU A 521 6.16 -19.90 -0.77
CA LEU A 521 6.46 -19.18 -2.01
C LEU A 521 7.96 -19.08 -2.32
N GLY A 522 8.84 -19.42 -1.37
CA GLY A 522 10.30 -19.34 -1.57
C GLY A 522 10.87 -17.93 -1.58
N ILE A 523 10.19 -16.94 -0.99
CA ILE A 523 10.56 -15.52 -1.06
C ILE A 523 10.96 -14.89 0.27
N HIS A 524 10.87 -15.66 1.38
CA HIS A 524 11.27 -15.23 2.72
C HIS A 524 11.93 -16.38 3.50
N TRP A 525 12.80 -16.00 4.44
CA TRP A 525 13.39 -16.87 5.43
C TRP A 525 12.44 -17.04 6.64
N SER A 526 12.53 -18.14 7.40
CA SER A 526 11.67 -18.34 8.57
C SER A 526 11.88 -17.32 9.69
N PHE A 527 13.08 -16.77 9.83
CA PHE A 527 13.33 -15.67 10.77
C PHE A 527 12.70 -14.33 10.30
N ASP A 528 12.54 -14.12 8.98
CA ASP A 528 11.79 -12.95 8.46
C ASP A 528 10.34 -12.99 8.95
N LYS A 529 9.70 -14.19 8.89
CA LYS A 529 8.35 -14.42 9.39
C LYS A 529 8.26 -14.10 10.87
N THR A 530 9.12 -14.73 11.67
CA THR A 530 9.08 -14.62 13.13
C THR A 530 9.23 -13.17 13.61
N GLU A 531 10.21 -12.44 13.07
CA GLU A 531 10.45 -11.07 13.47
C GLU A 531 9.42 -10.09 12.86
N GLY A 532 8.86 -10.42 11.69
CA GLY A 532 7.73 -9.68 11.12
C GLY A 532 6.51 -9.73 12.03
N ILE A 533 6.06 -10.93 12.45
CA ILE A 533 4.94 -11.11 13.39
C ILE A 533 5.19 -10.35 14.70
N ARG A 534 6.38 -10.47 15.28
CA ARG A 534 6.75 -9.78 16.53
C ARG A 534 6.68 -8.27 16.40
N LEU A 535 7.19 -7.72 15.29
CA LEU A 535 7.13 -6.28 15.03
C LEU A 535 5.68 -5.83 14.92
N GLY A 536 4.86 -6.50 14.08
CA GLY A 536 3.45 -6.17 13.90
C GLY A 536 2.67 -6.19 15.22
N ASN A 537 2.86 -7.23 16.03
CA ASN A 537 2.21 -7.35 17.34
C ASN A 537 2.60 -6.19 18.28
N ARG A 538 3.87 -5.80 18.35
CA ARG A 538 4.35 -4.67 19.18
C ARG A 538 3.78 -3.32 18.72
N VAL A 539 3.72 -3.10 17.41
CA VAL A 539 3.10 -1.90 16.83
C VAL A 539 1.61 -1.86 17.17
N ALA A 540 0.90 -2.96 16.98
CA ALA A 540 -0.52 -3.08 17.29
C ALA A 540 -0.83 -2.80 18.76
N ASP A 541 -0.05 -3.36 19.69
CA ASP A 541 -0.17 -3.08 21.12
C ASP A 541 -0.01 -1.59 21.40
N PHE A 542 1.03 -0.97 20.82
CA PHE A 542 1.27 0.45 21.00
C PHE A 542 0.15 1.33 20.45
N VAL A 543 -0.33 1.03 19.24
CA VAL A 543 -1.45 1.76 18.61
C VAL A 543 -2.71 1.63 19.45
N PHE A 544 -3.06 0.42 19.90
CA PHE A 544 -4.24 0.17 20.71
C PHE A 544 -4.23 0.94 22.04
N ASP A 545 -3.04 1.08 22.66
CA ASP A 545 -2.89 1.78 23.95
C ASP A 545 -2.80 3.31 23.82
N HIS A 546 -2.54 3.85 22.61
CA HIS A 546 -2.28 5.28 22.44
C HIS A 546 -3.23 6.02 21.50
N ALA A 547 -4.05 5.30 20.69
CA ALA A 547 -5.00 5.91 19.76
C ALA A 547 -6.43 5.45 20.02
N PHE A 548 -7.39 6.32 19.73
CA PHE A 548 -8.83 6.03 19.79
C PHE A 548 -9.27 5.46 21.14
N ARG A 549 -8.72 5.95 22.25
CA ARG A 549 -9.00 5.48 23.60
C ARG A 549 -10.37 5.97 24.07
N LYS A 550 -11.04 5.18 24.92
CA LYS A 550 -12.28 5.63 25.56
C LYS A 550 -12.02 6.88 26.38
N ARG A 551 -12.87 7.89 26.24
CA ARG A 551 -12.88 9.05 27.16
C ARG A 551 -13.19 8.57 28.57
N ARG A 552 -12.47 9.10 29.57
CA ARG A 552 -12.65 8.78 30.97
C ARG A 552 -13.85 9.53 31.56
#